data_4f756e934c808a23614fca4a6c3aed03
#
_entry.id   4f756e934c808a23614fca4a6c3aed03
#
_cell.length_a   1.000
_cell.length_b   1.000
_cell.length_c   1.000
_cell.angle_alpha   90.00
_cell.angle_beta   90.00
_cell.angle_gamma   90.00
#
_symmetry.space_group_name_H-M   'P 1'
#
loop_
_entity.id
_entity.type
_entity.pdbx_description
1 polymer ?
#
loop_
_entity_poly.entity_id
_entity_poly.type
_entity_poly.pdbx_seq_one_letter_code
_entity_poly.pdbx_strand_id
1 'polypeptide(L)'
;MTAGPLLHADADSFFASVALRSRPELAAQPVAVVAHVYIASATYPARARGVRAGMLAQDALRQCPELILIDVPRAEVEEVGDALFDIFHDSAVAVEPGSIEEAFLDVGAADRAGAVEAGQVLRRRVARELGIPISVGVGRTKLMAKLASRRAKPDGLFVIDAAEETVLRTTLPLSEVWGIGATTLARLNRIGVVRLADVDGIPQNELQHVCGTAMARRLWRIREGTDDAVVRPVEARTSLTAEGSTAGYERPDKTPTELVQACVDRLCKRAERAGLAGTGITLTLRPEPGGKAIVLKRTLVAATTGRDTWLAVAADLLAGERVPRLAGLRVTLTGLLPLDRVQHTLF
;
A
#
# COMPACT_ATOMS: atom_id res chain seq x y z
N MET A 1 4.22 28.70 -14.05
CA MET A 1 3.95 27.56 -14.92
C MET A 1 2.99 26.66 -14.17
N THR A 2 1.80 26.41 -14.68
CA THR A 2 0.87 25.43 -14.11
C THR A 2 1.53 24.04 -14.26
N ALA A 3 1.62 23.29 -13.15
CA ALA A 3 2.10 21.90 -13.20
C ALA A 3 1.25 21.11 -14.20
N GLY A 4 1.89 20.24 -14.99
CA GLY A 4 1.20 19.35 -15.92
C GLY A 4 0.27 18.36 -15.19
N PRO A 5 -0.55 17.60 -15.93
CA PRO A 5 -1.42 16.61 -15.32
C PRO A 5 -0.61 15.47 -14.68
N LEU A 6 -1.10 14.98 -13.53
CA LEU A 6 -0.50 13.89 -12.79
C LEU A 6 -1.19 12.57 -13.12
N LEU A 7 -0.46 11.47 -12.99
CA LEU A 7 -1.02 10.14 -12.96
C LEU A 7 -1.14 9.62 -11.53
N HIS A 8 -2.17 8.81 -11.28
CA HIS A 8 -2.24 7.88 -10.16
C HIS A 8 -2.38 6.46 -10.73
N ALA A 9 -1.38 5.62 -10.50
CA ALA A 9 -1.39 4.23 -10.90
C ALA A 9 -1.67 3.35 -9.69
N ASP A 10 -2.55 2.35 -9.85
CA ASP A 10 -3.02 1.49 -8.75
C ASP A 10 -3.30 0.09 -9.29
N ALA A 11 -2.58 -0.92 -8.79
CA ALA A 11 -2.75 -2.29 -9.24
C ALA A 11 -4.09 -2.88 -8.79
N ASP A 12 -4.79 -3.50 -9.73
CA ASP A 12 -6.13 -4.01 -9.52
C ASP A 12 -6.13 -5.27 -8.66
N SER A 13 -6.82 -5.23 -7.52
CA SER A 13 -6.90 -6.36 -6.60
C SER A 13 -5.53 -6.99 -6.33
N PHE A 14 -4.51 -6.18 -6.08
CA PHE A 14 -3.08 -6.51 -6.14
C PHE A 14 -2.73 -7.90 -5.60
N PHE A 15 -3.03 -8.19 -4.30
CA PHE A 15 -2.70 -9.49 -3.72
C PHE A 15 -3.38 -10.65 -4.46
N ALA A 16 -4.63 -10.47 -4.90
CA ALA A 16 -5.34 -11.49 -5.67
C ALA A 16 -4.74 -11.64 -7.08
N SER A 17 -4.43 -10.54 -7.75
CA SER A 17 -3.79 -10.56 -9.07
C SER A 17 -2.43 -11.25 -9.03
N VAL A 18 -1.60 -10.97 -8.02
CA VAL A 18 -0.31 -11.64 -7.83
C VAL A 18 -0.51 -13.14 -7.57
N ALA A 19 -1.42 -13.51 -6.66
CA ALA A 19 -1.68 -14.91 -6.33
C ALA A 19 -2.23 -15.72 -7.52
N LEU A 20 -2.96 -15.08 -8.42
CA LEU A 20 -3.53 -15.72 -9.62
C LEU A 20 -2.56 -15.85 -10.79
N ARG A 21 -1.37 -15.24 -10.74
CA ARG A 21 -0.34 -15.41 -11.80
C ARG A 21 0.05 -16.87 -11.99
N SER A 22 0.14 -17.64 -10.90
CA SER A 22 0.45 -19.07 -10.90
C SER A 22 -0.80 -19.96 -10.98
N ARG A 23 -2.02 -19.38 -10.98
CA ARG A 23 -3.31 -20.09 -10.94
C ARG A 23 -4.31 -19.48 -11.92
N PRO A 24 -3.99 -19.42 -13.23
CA PRO A 24 -4.85 -18.75 -14.21
C PRO A 24 -6.25 -19.38 -14.35
N GLU A 25 -6.39 -20.65 -13.99
CA GLU A 25 -7.67 -21.37 -13.97
C GLU A 25 -8.69 -20.81 -12.97
N LEU A 26 -8.22 -20.06 -11.98
CA LEU A 26 -9.07 -19.42 -10.98
C LEU A 26 -9.50 -17.99 -11.35
N ALA A 27 -9.01 -17.43 -12.45
CA ALA A 27 -9.22 -16.02 -12.81
C ALA A 27 -10.69 -15.60 -12.91
N ALA A 28 -11.56 -16.51 -13.40
CA ALA A 28 -12.99 -16.27 -13.53
C ALA A 28 -13.80 -16.62 -12.26
N GLN A 29 -13.15 -17.16 -11.23
CA GLN A 29 -13.82 -17.63 -10.02
C GLN A 29 -13.83 -16.58 -8.90
N PRO A 30 -14.75 -16.68 -7.94
CA PRO A 30 -14.72 -15.86 -6.74
C PRO A 30 -13.58 -16.31 -5.83
N VAL A 31 -12.45 -15.60 -5.90
CA VAL A 31 -11.26 -15.87 -5.09
C VAL A 31 -11.00 -14.72 -4.14
N ALA A 32 -10.61 -15.01 -2.91
CA ALA A 32 -10.10 -14.02 -1.97
C ALA A 32 -8.78 -14.48 -1.33
N VAL A 33 -7.87 -13.51 -1.20
CA VAL A 33 -6.58 -13.73 -0.55
C VAL A 33 -6.68 -13.34 0.90
N VAL A 34 -6.26 -14.24 1.78
CA VAL A 34 -6.41 -14.09 3.23
C VAL A 34 -5.07 -13.76 3.88
N ALA A 35 -5.08 -12.73 4.71
CA ALA A 35 -3.99 -12.41 5.63
C ALA A 35 -4.46 -12.65 7.05
N HIS A 36 -3.95 -13.67 7.70
CA HIS A 36 -4.41 -14.15 9.00
C HIS A 36 -5.90 -14.56 8.94
N VAL A 37 -6.82 -13.81 9.50
CA VAL A 37 -8.26 -14.10 9.49
C VAL A 37 -9.08 -13.14 8.63
N TYR A 38 -8.43 -12.17 8.00
CA TYR A 38 -9.09 -11.11 7.23
C TYR A 38 -8.81 -11.26 5.74
N ILE A 39 -9.81 -10.92 4.94
CA ILE A 39 -9.64 -10.78 3.49
C ILE A 39 -8.70 -9.58 3.22
N ALA A 40 -7.53 -9.85 2.66
CA ALA A 40 -6.58 -8.82 2.24
C ALA A 40 -6.95 -8.25 0.87
N SER A 41 -7.41 -9.12 -0.06
CA SER A 41 -7.83 -8.73 -1.40
C SER A 41 -8.84 -9.75 -1.93
N ALA A 42 -9.70 -9.33 -2.85
CA ALA A 42 -10.69 -10.18 -3.48
C ALA A 42 -10.77 -9.87 -4.98
N THR A 43 -10.94 -10.92 -5.81
CA THR A 43 -11.17 -10.79 -7.25
C THR A 43 -12.48 -10.06 -7.54
N TYR A 44 -12.62 -9.52 -8.76
CA TYR A 44 -13.87 -8.85 -9.15
C TYR A 44 -15.10 -9.80 -9.12
N PRO A 45 -15.01 -11.09 -9.51
CA PRO A 45 -16.09 -12.04 -9.29
C PRO A 45 -16.49 -12.19 -7.81
N ALA A 46 -15.54 -12.21 -6.88
CA ALA A 46 -15.84 -12.23 -5.44
C ALA A 46 -16.45 -10.90 -4.95
N ARG A 47 -15.93 -9.78 -5.43
CA ARG A 47 -16.48 -8.45 -5.10
C ARG A 47 -17.91 -8.26 -5.58
N ALA A 48 -18.26 -8.81 -6.75
CA ALA A 48 -19.62 -8.79 -7.27
C ALA A 48 -20.60 -9.57 -6.37
N ARG A 49 -20.12 -10.54 -5.58
CA ARG A 49 -20.87 -11.30 -4.57
C ARG A 49 -20.84 -10.69 -3.17
N GLY A 50 -20.32 -9.47 -3.06
CA GLY A 50 -20.29 -8.72 -1.78
C GLY A 50 -19.04 -8.93 -0.93
N VAL A 51 -18.08 -9.75 -1.35
CA VAL A 51 -16.81 -9.94 -0.62
C VAL A 51 -15.96 -8.66 -0.70
N ARG A 52 -15.44 -8.20 0.44
CA ARG A 52 -14.63 -6.96 0.53
C ARG A 52 -13.36 -7.20 1.35
N ALA A 53 -12.30 -6.47 1.04
CA ALA A 53 -11.12 -6.38 1.89
C ALA A 53 -11.50 -5.87 3.29
N GLY A 54 -10.85 -6.42 4.32
CA GLY A 54 -11.14 -6.14 5.73
C GLY A 54 -12.24 -7.00 6.35
N MET A 55 -13.02 -7.76 5.58
CA MET A 55 -13.98 -8.74 6.13
C MET A 55 -13.23 -9.88 6.81
N LEU A 56 -13.85 -10.48 7.83
CA LEU A 56 -13.41 -11.78 8.34
C LEU A 56 -13.63 -12.85 7.25
N ALA A 57 -12.69 -13.78 7.11
CA ALA A 57 -12.80 -14.84 6.12
C ALA A 57 -14.08 -15.69 6.30
N GLN A 58 -14.49 -15.94 7.55
CA GLN A 58 -15.74 -16.64 7.85
C GLN A 58 -16.99 -15.88 7.39
N ASP A 59 -16.98 -14.54 7.53
CA ASP A 59 -18.08 -13.71 7.06
C ASP A 59 -18.12 -13.69 5.53
N ALA A 60 -16.96 -13.64 4.89
CA ALA A 60 -16.84 -13.70 3.42
C ALA A 60 -17.37 -15.05 2.88
N LEU A 61 -17.08 -16.18 3.54
CA LEU A 61 -17.63 -17.49 3.18
C LEU A 61 -19.15 -17.58 3.39
N ARG A 62 -19.68 -16.94 4.44
CA ARG A 62 -21.14 -16.85 4.62
C ARG A 62 -21.80 -16.02 3.50
N GLN A 63 -21.12 -14.96 3.05
CA GLN A 63 -21.59 -14.08 1.96
C GLN A 63 -21.49 -14.75 0.59
N CYS A 64 -20.45 -15.56 0.39
CA CYS A 64 -20.16 -16.25 -0.88
C CYS A 64 -19.71 -17.69 -0.57
N PRO A 65 -20.62 -18.67 -0.49
CA PRO A 65 -20.28 -20.05 -0.10
C PRO A 65 -19.30 -20.75 -1.03
N GLU A 66 -19.28 -20.37 -2.32
CA GLU A 66 -18.33 -20.86 -3.34
C GLU A 66 -16.99 -20.13 -3.34
N LEU A 67 -16.73 -19.23 -2.37
CA LEU A 67 -15.50 -18.45 -2.32
C LEU A 67 -14.28 -19.34 -2.08
N ILE A 68 -13.31 -19.22 -2.96
CA ILE A 68 -12.01 -19.87 -2.80
C ILE A 68 -11.11 -18.96 -1.99
N LEU A 69 -10.64 -19.45 -0.84
CA LEU A 69 -9.69 -18.75 0.01
C LEU A 69 -8.28 -19.25 -0.23
N ILE A 70 -7.35 -18.34 -0.47
CA ILE A 70 -5.93 -18.64 -0.65
C ILE A 70 -5.07 -17.78 0.29
N ASP A 71 -3.93 -18.30 0.71
CA ASP A 71 -2.99 -17.54 1.53
C ASP A 71 -2.29 -16.44 0.71
N VAL A 72 -1.96 -15.32 1.36
CA VAL A 72 -1.12 -14.28 0.74
C VAL A 72 0.23 -14.86 0.34
N PRO A 73 0.61 -14.89 -0.95
CA PRO A 73 1.93 -15.29 -1.41
C PRO A 73 2.93 -14.16 -1.14
N ARG A 74 3.32 -13.99 0.14
CA ARG A 74 4.01 -12.79 0.63
C ARG A 74 5.32 -12.49 -0.10
N ALA A 75 6.11 -13.51 -0.43
CA ALA A 75 7.35 -13.33 -1.16
C ALA A 75 7.10 -12.76 -2.56
N GLU A 76 6.15 -13.35 -3.28
CA GLU A 76 5.77 -12.91 -4.63
C GLU A 76 5.15 -11.50 -4.62
N VAL A 77 4.31 -11.21 -3.63
CA VAL A 77 3.71 -9.88 -3.45
C VAL A 77 4.78 -8.80 -3.22
N GLU A 78 5.76 -9.07 -2.37
CA GLU A 78 6.87 -8.15 -2.12
C GLU A 78 7.75 -7.98 -3.37
N GLU A 79 8.04 -9.07 -4.07
CA GLU A 79 8.83 -9.07 -5.30
C GLU A 79 8.13 -8.30 -6.43
N VAL A 80 6.84 -8.59 -6.66
CA VAL A 80 6.05 -7.90 -7.69
C VAL A 80 5.84 -6.44 -7.34
N GLY A 81 5.63 -6.11 -6.06
CA GLY A 81 5.54 -4.73 -5.60
C GLY A 81 6.81 -3.95 -5.84
N ASP A 82 7.98 -4.51 -5.49
CA ASP A 82 9.27 -3.86 -5.77
C ASP A 82 9.51 -3.71 -7.29
N ALA A 83 9.19 -4.73 -8.11
CA ALA A 83 9.29 -4.64 -9.58
C ALA A 83 8.31 -3.62 -10.20
N LEU A 84 7.11 -3.47 -9.63
CA LEU A 84 6.14 -2.46 -10.04
C LEU A 84 6.70 -1.05 -9.82
N PHE A 85 7.34 -0.82 -8.68
CA PHE A 85 7.98 0.47 -8.40
C PHE A 85 9.20 0.73 -9.29
N ASP A 86 9.98 -0.29 -9.67
CA ASP A 86 11.04 -0.14 -10.67
C ASP A 86 10.46 0.37 -12.00
N ILE A 87 9.35 -0.22 -12.47
CA ILE A 87 8.65 0.25 -13.68
C ILE A 87 8.15 1.69 -13.53
N PHE A 88 7.61 2.07 -12.35
CA PHE A 88 7.16 3.44 -12.10
C PHE A 88 8.32 4.44 -12.18
N HIS A 89 9.46 4.12 -11.55
CA HIS A 89 10.65 4.97 -11.58
C HIS A 89 11.24 5.13 -12.98
N ASP A 90 11.23 4.06 -13.78
CA ASP A 90 11.70 4.12 -15.18
C ASP A 90 10.74 4.92 -16.10
N SER A 91 9.47 5.03 -15.70
CA SER A 91 8.41 5.61 -16.55
C SER A 91 8.04 7.05 -16.16
N ALA A 92 8.60 7.59 -15.08
CA ALA A 92 8.22 8.89 -14.55
C ALA A 92 9.44 9.72 -14.11
N VAL A 93 9.30 11.03 -14.20
CA VAL A 93 10.28 12.00 -13.68
C VAL A 93 10.30 12.01 -12.15
N ALA A 94 9.13 11.81 -11.54
CA ALA A 94 8.98 11.72 -10.10
C ALA A 94 7.90 10.70 -9.72
N VAL A 95 8.16 9.93 -8.64
CA VAL A 95 7.27 8.89 -8.10
C VAL A 95 7.05 9.14 -6.63
N GLU A 96 5.79 9.26 -6.21
CA GLU A 96 5.40 9.35 -4.79
C GLU A 96 4.57 8.12 -4.42
N PRO A 97 5.11 7.18 -3.63
CA PRO A 97 4.40 6.00 -3.20
C PRO A 97 3.17 6.32 -2.34
N GLY A 98 2.04 5.66 -2.64
CA GLY A 98 0.85 5.67 -1.78
C GLY A 98 0.76 4.40 -0.92
N SER A 99 1.09 3.25 -1.50
CA SER A 99 1.16 1.93 -0.85
C SER A 99 2.16 1.03 -1.58
N ILE A 100 2.12 -0.29 -1.34
CA ILE A 100 2.94 -1.28 -2.07
C ILE A 100 2.51 -1.45 -3.53
N GLU A 101 1.29 -1.04 -3.86
CA GLU A 101 0.66 -1.24 -5.17
C GLU A 101 0.20 0.05 -5.85
N GLU A 102 0.37 1.22 -5.24
CA GLU A 102 -0.09 2.47 -5.82
C GLU A 102 0.92 3.60 -5.67
N ALA A 103 0.96 4.49 -6.65
CA ALA A 103 1.80 5.68 -6.63
C ALA A 103 1.17 6.85 -7.42
N PHE A 104 1.54 8.07 -7.03
CA PHE A 104 1.41 9.25 -7.87
C PHE A 104 2.66 9.42 -8.71
N LEU A 105 2.47 9.76 -9.99
CA LEU A 105 3.54 9.87 -10.98
C LEU A 105 3.47 11.23 -11.67
N ASP A 106 4.61 11.89 -11.76
CA ASP A 106 4.84 12.97 -12.70
C ASP A 106 5.60 12.37 -13.90
N VAL A 107 4.93 12.28 -15.03
CA VAL A 107 5.52 11.71 -16.25
C VAL A 107 6.14 12.77 -17.17
N GLY A 108 6.24 14.01 -16.70
CA GLY A 108 6.77 15.14 -17.49
C GLY A 108 5.89 15.54 -18.68
N ALA A 109 4.61 15.11 -18.69
CA ALA A 109 3.70 15.45 -19.77
C ALA A 109 3.31 16.94 -19.73
N ALA A 110 3.41 17.60 -20.87
CA ALA A 110 3.03 19.01 -20.98
C ALA A 110 1.51 19.20 -20.98
N ASP A 111 0.77 18.19 -21.42
CA ASP A 111 -0.67 18.26 -21.59
C ASP A 111 -1.36 16.92 -21.24
N ARG A 112 -2.70 16.94 -21.34
CA ARG A 112 -3.54 15.78 -21.07
C ARG A 112 -3.30 14.64 -22.06
N ALA A 113 -3.07 14.91 -23.32
CA ALA A 113 -2.87 13.88 -24.34
C ALA A 113 -1.61 13.07 -24.06
N GLY A 114 -0.50 13.74 -23.77
CA GLY A 114 0.75 13.11 -23.38
C GLY A 114 0.64 12.30 -22.09
N ALA A 115 -0.13 12.80 -21.09
CA ALA A 115 -0.36 12.06 -19.86
C ALA A 115 -1.19 10.79 -20.08
N VAL A 116 -2.21 10.83 -20.95
CA VAL A 116 -3.02 9.67 -21.33
C VAL A 116 -2.16 8.63 -22.05
N GLU A 117 -1.34 9.06 -23.01
CA GLU A 117 -0.43 8.15 -23.72
C GLU A 117 0.56 7.48 -22.75
N ALA A 118 1.21 8.24 -21.88
CA ALA A 118 2.11 7.72 -20.87
C ALA A 118 1.40 6.70 -19.96
N GLY A 119 0.17 7.00 -19.51
CA GLY A 119 -0.63 6.09 -18.71
C GLY A 119 -0.98 4.78 -19.43
N GLN A 120 -1.29 4.84 -20.72
CA GLN A 120 -1.55 3.63 -21.54
C GLN A 120 -0.28 2.81 -21.76
N VAL A 121 0.86 3.46 -22.00
CA VAL A 121 2.16 2.79 -22.13
C VAL A 121 2.50 2.08 -20.83
N LEU A 122 2.33 2.76 -19.70
CA LEU A 122 2.58 2.19 -18.38
C LEU A 122 1.72 0.96 -18.10
N ARG A 123 0.42 1.01 -18.37
CA ARG A 123 -0.49 -0.13 -18.21
C ARG A 123 -0.03 -1.34 -19.05
N ARG A 124 0.26 -1.13 -20.34
CA ARG A 124 0.75 -2.20 -21.21
C ARG A 124 2.08 -2.78 -20.73
N ARG A 125 2.98 -1.95 -20.24
CA ARG A 125 4.29 -2.38 -19.71
C ARG A 125 4.10 -3.27 -18.48
N VAL A 126 3.31 -2.84 -17.49
CA VAL A 126 3.06 -3.61 -16.28
C VAL A 126 2.38 -4.94 -16.60
N ALA A 127 1.37 -4.95 -17.47
CA ALA A 127 0.70 -6.18 -17.86
C ALA A 127 1.66 -7.16 -18.56
N ARG A 128 2.55 -6.67 -19.44
CA ARG A 128 3.52 -7.50 -20.16
C ARG A 128 4.61 -8.04 -19.24
N GLU A 129 5.18 -7.20 -18.35
CA GLU A 129 6.36 -7.54 -17.56
C GLU A 129 6.00 -8.23 -16.25
N LEU A 130 4.88 -7.86 -15.63
CA LEU A 130 4.47 -8.41 -14.33
C LEU A 130 3.24 -9.33 -14.40
N GLY A 131 2.51 -9.36 -15.50
CA GLY A 131 1.31 -10.19 -15.65
C GLY A 131 0.16 -9.78 -14.72
N ILE A 132 0.11 -8.52 -14.28
CA ILE A 132 -0.98 -7.99 -13.46
C ILE A 132 -1.60 -6.75 -14.11
N PRO A 133 -2.91 -6.50 -13.96
CA PRO A 133 -3.55 -5.29 -14.43
C PRO A 133 -3.31 -4.13 -13.46
N ILE A 134 -3.16 -2.92 -14.00
CA ILE A 134 -3.21 -1.67 -13.25
C ILE A 134 -4.22 -0.71 -13.84
N SER A 135 -4.88 0.06 -12.99
CA SER A 135 -5.75 1.16 -13.39
C SER A 135 -5.05 2.49 -13.21
N VAL A 136 -5.16 3.37 -14.21
CA VAL A 136 -4.50 4.67 -14.22
C VAL A 136 -5.52 5.79 -14.27
N GLY A 137 -5.40 6.74 -13.37
CA GLY A 137 -6.17 7.97 -13.37
C GLY A 137 -5.30 9.16 -13.74
N VAL A 138 -5.84 10.05 -14.57
CA VAL A 138 -5.22 11.32 -14.96
C VAL A 138 -6.00 12.46 -14.34
N GLY A 139 -5.32 13.39 -13.68
CA GLY A 139 -5.94 14.56 -13.05
C GLY A 139 -4.95 15.67 -12.78
N ARG A 140 -5.44 16.89 -12.60
CA ARG A 140 -4.60 18.06 -12.32
C ARG A 140 -3.98 18.04 -10.91
N THR A 141 -4.67 17.42 -9.97
CA THR A 141 -4.20 17.28 -8.58
C THR A 141 -4.16 15.80 -8.17
N LYS A 142 -3.45 15.50 -7.09
CA LYS A 142 -3.37 14.13 -6.56
C LYS A 142 -4.75 13.55 -6.23
N LEU A 143 -5.65 14.37 -5.68
CA LEU A 143 -7.00 13.89 -5.38
C LEU A 143 -7.74 13.52 -6.67
N MET A 144 -7.69 14.37 -7.70
CA MET A 144 -8.36 14.11 -8.97
C MET A 144 -7.77 12.89 -9.69
N ALA A 145 -6.44 12.76 -9.73
CA ALA A 145 -5.78 11.59 -10.30
C ALA A 145 -6.18 10.29 -9.57
N LYS A 146 -6.26 10.31 -8.22
CA LYS A 146 -6.68 9.14 -7.44
C LYS A 146 -8.17 8.81 -7.60
N LEU A 147 -9.04 9.79 -7.69
CA LEU A 147 -10.46 9.57 -8.01
C LEU A 147 -10.62 8.99 -9.42
N ALA A 148 -9.85 9.50 -10.38
CA ALA A 148 -9.84 9.00 -11.75
C ALA A 148 -9.41 7.52 -11.80
N SER A 149 -8.33 7.12 -11.10
CA SER A 149 -7.89 5.72 -11.08
C SER A 149 -8.93 4.78 -10.46
N ARG A 150 -9.66 5.22 -9.43
CA ARG A 150 -10.76 4.44 -8.86
C ARG A 150 -11.89 4.20 -9.86
N ARG A 151 -12.22 5.19 -10.70
CA ARG A 151 -13.22 5.06 -11.77
C ARG A 151 -12.71 4.25 -12.95
N ALA A 152 -11.40 4.22 -13.16
CA ALA A 152 -10.76 3.41 -14.19
C ALA A 152 -10.82 1.91 -13.89
N LYS A 153 -11.00 1.49 -12.63
CA LYS A 153 -11.00 0.08 -12.23
C LYS A 153 -12.20 -0.70 -12.78
N PRO A 154 -12.00 -1.91 -13.30
CA PRO A 154 -10.73 -2.62 -13.46
C PRO A 154 -10.03 -2.32 -14.79
N ASP A 155 -8.71 -2.48 -14.79
CA ASP A 155 -7.82 -2.46 -15.96
C ASP A 155 -8.12 -1.34 -16.95
N GLY A 156 -8.34 -0.13 -16.43
CA GLY A 156 -8.75 1.01 -17.23
C GLY A 156 -7.82 2.20 -17.11
N LEU A 157 -8.15 3.22 -17.92
CA LEU A 157 -7.61 4.57 -17.80
C LEU A 157 -8.79 5.55 -17.80
N PHE A 158 -8.80 6.46 -16.86
CA PHE A 158 -9.82 7.50 -16.78
C PHE A 158 -9.19 8.88 -16.57
N VAL A 159 -9.82 9.90 -17.11
CA VAL A 159 -9.35 11.30 -17.00
C VAL A 159 -10.43 12.12 -16.32
N ILE A 160 -10.08 12.81 -15.25
CA ILE A 160 -10.90 13.90 -14.72
C ILE A 160 -10.38 15.19 -15.33
N ASP A 161 -11.18 15.76 -16.24
CA ASP A 161 -10.85 17.03 -16.88
C ASP A 161 -11.29 18.26 -16.03
N ALA A 162 -10.99 19.46 -16.52
CA ALA A 162 -11.27 20.69 -15.78
C ALA A 162 -12.78 20.92 -15.52
N ALA A 163 -13.64 20.52 -16.45
CA ALA A 163 -15.08 20.66 -16.30
C ALA A 163 -15.62 19.71 -15.22
N GLU A 164 -15.21 18.46 -15.29
CA GLU A 164 -15.58 17.45 -14.28
C GLU A 164 -14.97 17.75 -12.90
N GLU A 165 -13.71 18.23 -12.85
CA GLU A 165 -13.10 18.69 -11.62
C GLU A 165 -13.90 19.79 -10.95
N THR A 166 -14.43 20.77 -11.71
CA THR A 166 -15.27 21.85 -11.19
C THR A 166 -16.55 21.30 -10.56
N VAL A 167 -17.19 20.31 -11.19
CA VAL A 167 -18.37 19.65 -10.62
C VAL A 167 -18.02 18.88 -9.35
N LEU A 168 -16.94 18.12 -9.37
CA LEU A 168 -16.50 17.33 -8.21
C LEU A 168 -16.17 18.21 -7.00
N ARG A 169 -15.62 19.40 -7.20
CA ARG A 169 -15.32 20.33 -6.08
C ARG A 169 -16.57 20.80 -5.34
N THR A 170 -17.75 20.65 -5.92
CA THR A 170 -19.03 20.94 -5.27
C THR A 170 -19.75 19.68 -4.78
N THR A 171 -19.74 18.61 -5.57
CA THR A 171 -20.60 17.44 -5.36
C THR A 171 -19.94 16.29 -4.64
N LEU A 172 -18.59 16.28 -4.54
CA LEU A 172 -17.82 15.14 -4.00
C LEU A 172 -18.20 14.86 -2.55
N PRO A 173 -18.68 13.64 -2.23
CA PRO A 173 -18.88 13.22 -0.85
C PRO A 173 -17.55 13.20 -0.09
N LEU A 174 -17.54 13.64 1.16
CA LEU A 174 -16.32 13.62 1.98
C LEU A 174 -15.77 12.20 2.24
N SER A 175 -16.62 11.18 2.15
CA SER A 175 -16.20 9.77 2.23
C SER A 175 -15.26 9.35 1.11
N GLU A 176 -15.26 10.06 -0.01
CA GLU A 176 -14.37 9.81 -1.15
C GLU A 176 -13.08 10.63 -1.11
N VAL A 177 -12.98 11.59 -0.21
CA VAL A 177 -11.77 12.38 -0.02
C VAL A 177 -10.73 11.53 0.70
N TRP A 178 -9.71 11.11 -0.03
CA TRP A 178 -8.61 10.34 0.52
C TRP A 178 -8.00 10.99 1.77
N GLY A 179 -7.77 10.18 2.82
CA GLY A 179 -7.21 10.63 4.10
C GLY A 179 -8.25 11.09 5.14
N ILE A 180 -9.54 11.07 4.82
CA ILE A 180 -10.61 11.22 5.82
C ILE A 180 -10.99 9.83 6.33
N GLY A 181 -10.59 9.52 7.56
CA GLY A 181 -10.98 8.26 8.22
C GLY A 181 -12.41 8.30 8.78
N ALA A 182 -12.98 7.12 9.08
CA ALA A 182 -14.36 6.98 9.54
C ALA A 182 -14.72 7.88 10.74
N THR A 183 -13.80 8.02 11.71
CA THR A 183 -14.02 8.87 12.89
C THR A 183 -14.12 10.35 12.53
N THR A 184 -13.24 10.84 11.65
CA THR A 184 -13.26 12.22 11.18
C THR A 184 -14.50 12.48 10.33
N LEU A 185 -14.84 11.55 9.44
CA LEU A 185 -16.06 11.62 8.61
C LEU A 185 -17.31 11.71 9.48
N ALA A 186 -17.43 10.86 10.52
CA ALA A 186 -18.57 10.90 11.44
C ALA A 186 -18.68 12.23 12.19
N ARG A 187 -17.55 12.84 12.57
CA ARG A 187 -17.55 14.17 13.21
C ARG A 187 -18.00 15.27 12.26
N LEU A 188 -17.50 15.27 11.02
CA LEU A 188 -17.89 16.24 9.99
C LEU A 188 -19.39 16.12 9.66
N ASN A 189 -19.90 14.91 9.51
CA ASN A 189 -21.31 14.66 9.24
C ASN A 189 -22.23 15.21 10.36
N ARG A 190 -21.79 15.16 11.63
CA ARG A 190 -22.59 15.71 12.76
C ARG A 190 -22.81 17.23 12.68
N ILE A 191 -21.92 17.96 12.03
CA ILE A 191 -22.04 19.41 11.80
C ILE A 191 -22.59 19.71 10.40
N GLY A 192 -23.17 18.72 9.72
CA GLY A 192 -23.79 18.88 8.39
C GLY A 192 -22.84 18.90 7.21
N VAL A 193 -21.54 18.64 7.41
CA VAL A 193 -20.55 18.61 6.33
C VAL A 193 -20.47 17.18 5.76
N VAL A 194 -21.20 16.91 4.70
CA VAL A 194 -21.33 15.62 4.01
C VAL A 194 -20.61 15.64 2.66
N ARG A 195 -20.69 16.76 1.96
CA ARG A 195 -20.06 17.02 0.66
C ARG A 195 -19.01 18.12 0.78
N LEU A 196 -18.15 18.18 -0.21
CA LEU A 196 -17.05 19.16 -0.21
C LEU A 196 -17.57 20.62 -0.21
N ALA A 197 -18.68 20.91 -0.91
CA ALA A 197 -19.28 22.24 -0.91
C ALA A 197 -19.81 22.70 0.47
N ASP A 198 -20.17 21.77 1.35
CA ASP A 198 -20.72 22.11 2.67
C ASP A 198 -19.68 22.81 3.55
N VAL A 199 -18.39 22.69 3.19
CA VAL A 199 -17.29 23.39 3.87
C VAL A 199 -17.45 24.91 3.80
N ASP A 200 -18.06 25.45 2.73
CA ASP A 200 -18.24 26.89 2.53
C ASP A 200 -19.14 27.52 3.62
N GLY A 201 -20.05 26.74 4.19
CA GLY A 201 -21.01 27.22 5.23
C GLY A 201 -20.47 27.12 6.67
N ILE A 202 -19.27 26.59 6.88
CA ILE A 202 -18.74 26.31 8.23
C ILE A 202 -17.63 27.31 8.57
N PRO A 203 -17.68 28.00 9.72
CA PRO A 203 -16.59 28.84 10.18
C PRO A 203 -15.27 28.06 10.32
N GLN A 204 -14.16 28.68 9.92
CA GLN A 204 -12.86 28.02 9.88
C GLN A 204 -12.42 27.42 11.24
N ASN A 205 -12.68 28.14 12.32
CA ASN A 205 -12.38 27.70 13.69
C ASN A 205 -13.20 26.46 14.09
N GLU A 206 -14.46 26.39 13.69
CA GLU A 206 -15.34 25.24 13.93
C GLU A 206 -14.84 24.01 13.15
N LEU A 207 -14.57 24.16 11.86
CA LEU A 207 -14.02 23.09 11.04
C LEU A 207 -12.68 22.57 11.61
N GLN A 208 -11.81 23.48 12.06
CA GLN A 208 -10.54 23.11 12.72
C GLN A 208 -10.76 22.35 14.02
N HIS A 209 -11.74 22.72 14.81
CA HIS A 209 -12.06 22.03 16.07
C HIS A 209 -12.55 20.59 15.79
N VAL A 210 -13.33 20.39 14.74
CA VAL A 210 -13.94 19.09 14.40
C VAL A 210 -12.93 18.12 13.77
N CYS A 211 -12.10 18.57 12.82
CA CYS A 211 -11.23 17.69 12.05
C CYS A 211 -9.73 18.00 12.16
N GLY A 212 -9.35 18.98 12.99
CA GLY A 212 -7.97 19.42 13.15
C GLY A 212 -7.51 20.41 12.07
N THR A 213 -6.54 21.26 12.40
CA THR A 213 -6.05 22.35 11.54
C THR A 213 -5.56 21.88 10.17
N ALA A 214 -4.82 20.76 10.12
CA ALA A 214 -4.27 20.25 8.87
C ALA A 214 -5.37 19.76 7.91
N MET A 215 -6.36 19.02 8.43
CA MET A 215 -7.46 18.51 7.62
C MET A 215 -8.39 19.64 7.18
N ALA A 216 -8.72 20.58 8.06
CA ALA A 216 -9.54 21.76 7.71
C ALA A 216 -8.89 22.55 6.57
N ARG A 217 -7.59 22.88 6.69
CA ARG A 217 -6.83 23.57 5.63
C ARG A 217 -6.85 22.78 4.32
N ARG A 218 -6.68 21.45 4.40
CA ARG A 218 -6.71 20.60 3.22
C ARG A 218 -8.08 20.62 2.53
N LEU A 219 -9.18 20.54 3.28
CA LEU A 219 -10.54 20.60 2.72
C LEU A 219 -10.78 21.92 2.00
N TRP A 220 -10.40 23.05 2.60
CA TRP A 220 -10.47 24.36 1.96
C TRP A 220 -9.67 24.40 0.65
N ARG A 221 -8.43 23.95 0.67
CA ARG A 221 -7.61 23.92 -0.54
C ARG A 221 -8.21 23.03 -1.65
N ILE A 222 -8.76 21.87 -1.28
CA ILE A 222 -9.47 21.02 -2.24
C ILE A 222 -10.69 21.77 -2.80
N ARG A 223 -11.46 22.43 -1.96
CA ARG A 223 -12.64 23.18 -2.37
C ARG A 223 -12.31 24.32 -3.34
N GLU A 224 -11.24 25.06 -3.05
CA GLU A 224 -10.75 26.18 -3.87
C GLU A 224 -9.98 25.75 -5.13
N GLY A 225 -9.62 24.49 -5.27
CA GLY A 225 -8.81 24.01 -6.39
C GLY A 225 -7.31 24.30 -6.25
N THR A 226 -6.85 24.59 -5.05
CA THR A 226 -5.44 24.87 -4.72
C THR A 226 -4.77 23.69 -3.97
N ASP A 227 -5.39 22.51 -4.01
CA ASP A 227 -4.87 21.31 -3.40
C ASP A 227 -3.61 20.77 -4.12
N ASP A 228 -3.00 19.76 -3.51
CA ASP A 228 -1.67 19.28 -3.87
C ASP A 228 -1.60 18.69 -5.28
N ALA A 229 -0.78 19.33 -6.10
CA ALA A 229 -0.49 18.96 -7.49
C ALA A 229 1.00 18.62 -7.72
N VAL A 230 1.76 18.42 -6.65
CA VAL A 230 3.20 18.12 -6.74
C VAL A 230 3.47 16.70 -6.28
N VAL A 231 4.07 15.90 -7.15
CA VAL A 231 4.61 14.58 -6.81
C VAL A 231 5.92 14.78 -6.06
N ARG A 232 6.01 14.26 -4.82
CA ARG A 232 7.20 14.35 -3.99
C ARG A 232 7.86 12.99 -3.90
N PRO A 233 9.00 12.80 -4.56
CA PRO A 233 9.76 11.57 -4.40
C PRO A 233 10.05 11.32 -2.92
N VAL A 234 9.92 10.08 -2.49
CA VAL A 234 10.40 9.69 -1.16
C VAL A 234 11.92 9.64 -1.26
N GLU A 235 12.60 10.42 -0.44
CA GLU A 235 14.03 10.29 -0.21
C GLU A 235 14.35 8.86 0.30
N ALA A 236 15.62 8.50 0.42
CA ALA A 236 16.06 7.13 0.71
C ALA A 236 15.17 6.34 1.71
N ARG A 237 14.91 5.08 1.45
CA ARG A 237 14.18 4.18 2.36
C ARG A 237 14.88 4.15 3.72
N THR A 238 14.14 4.41 4.79
CA THR A 238 14.66 4.37 6.17
C THR A 238 14.51 3.00 6.82
N SER A 239 13.67 2.14 6.26
CA SER A 239 13.42 0.78 6.77
C SER A 239 12.90 -0.16 5.68
N LEU A 240 13.13 -1.46 5.88
CA LEU A 240 12.52 -2.55 5.13
C LEU A 240 11.74 -3.44 6.09
N THR A 241 10.54 -3.84 5.70
CA THR A 241 9.65 -4.62 6.57
C THR A 241 9.12 -5.85 5.85
N ALA A 242 9.10 -7.00 6.56
CA ALA A 242 8.43 -8.22 6.15
C ALA A 242 7.51 -8.72 7.27
N GLU A 243 6.36 -9.27 6.92
CA GLU A 243 5.37 -9.78 7.88
C GLU A 243 5.03 -11.23 7.61
N GLY A 244 4.63 -11.96 8.67
CA GLY A 244 4.14 -13.33 8.58
C GLY A 244 2.99 -13.59 9.55
N SER A 245 2.07 -14.48 9.16
CA SER A 245 1.01 -15.03 10.03
C SER A 245 1.37 -16.46 10.43
N THR A 246 1.06 -16.85 11.67
CA THR A 246 1.23 -18.23 12.14
C THR A 246 0.27 -19.17 11.42
N ALA A 247 -1.02 -18.90 11.50
CA ALA A 247 -2.04 -19.68 10.81
C ALA A 247 -1.99 -19.52 9.29
N GLY A 248 -2.25 -20.60 8.57
CA GLY A 248 -2.44 -20.67 7.12
C GLY A 248 -3.80 -21.25 6.74
N TYR A 249 -4.27 -20.98 5.55
CA TYR A 249 -5.48 -21.58 4.98
C TYR A 249 -5.16 -22.78 4.08
N GLU A 250 -4.17 -22.62 3.23
CA GLU A 250 -3.70 -23.69 2.30
C GLU A 250 -2.38 -24.31 2.76
N ARG A 251 -1.67 -23.66 3.64
CA ARG A 251 -0.39 -24.11 4.18
C ARG A 251 -0.49 -24.49 5.65
N PRO A 252 0.42 -25.35 6.16
CA PRO A 252 0.52 -25.63 7.60
C PRO A 252 0.79 -24.37 8.42
N ASP A 253 0.40 -24.41 9.69
CA ASP A 253 0.78 -23.39 10.64
C ASP A 253 2.30 -23.33 10.80
N LYS A 254 2.81 -22.11 11.03
CA LYS A 254 4.23 -21.85 11.24
C LYS A 254 4.51 -21.48 12.69
N THR A 255 5.60 -21.99 13.20
CA THR A 255 6.17 -21.56 14.47
C THR A 255 6.71 -20.13 14.40
N PRO A 256 6.86 -19.43 15.53
CA PRO A 256 7.49 -18.11 15.55
C PRO A 256 8.90 -18.10 14.91
N THR A 257 9.69 -19.15 15.14
CA THR A 257 11.04 -19.29 14.57
C THR A 257 11.01 -19.39 13.05
N GLU A 258 10.14 -20.25 12.50
CA GLU A 258 9.98 -20.39 11.04
C GLU A 258 9.47 -19.10 10.39
N LEU A 259 8.61 -18.33 11.09
CA LEU A 259 8.15 -17.02 10.61
C LEU A 259 9.27 -16.00 10.58
N VAL A 260 10.09 -15.92 11.64
CA VAL A 260 11.26 -15.04 11.68
C VAL A 260 12.20 -15.37 10.55
N GLN A 261 12.53 -16.67 10.36
CA GLN A 261 13.38 -17.12 9.29
C GLN A 261 12.86 -16.68 7.93
N ALA A 262 11.59 -16.96 7.63
CA ALA A 262 10.96 -16.57 6.38
C ALA A 262 10.91 -15.04 6.16
N CYS A 263 10.74 -14.26 7.23
CA CYS A 263 10.76 -12.79 7.14
C CYS A 263 12.18 -12.27 6.90
N VAL A 264 13.17 -12.79 7.61
CA VAL A 264 14.59 -12.40 7.43
C VAL A 264 15.06 -12.73 6.02
N ASP A 265 14.72 -13.93 5.50
CA ASP A 265 15.07 -14.33 4.14
C ASP A 265 14.56 -13.35 3.09
N ARG A 266 13.30 -12.92 3.21
CA ARG A 266 12.71 -11.94 2.30
C ARG A 266 13.36 -10.55 2.46
N LEU A 267 13.64 -10.13 3.70
CA LEU A 267 14.28 -8.83 3.95
C LEU A 267 15.69 -8.76 3.38
N CYS A 268 16.49 -9.82 3.54
CA CYS A 268 17.84 -9.88 2.97
C CYS A 268 17.81 -9.79 1.45
N LYS A 269 16.96 -10.57 0.77
CA LYS A 269 16.78 -10.50 -0.69
C LYS A 269 16.39 -9.10 -1.15
N ARG A 270 15.46 -8.43 -0.44
CA ARG A 270 15.02 -7.07 -0.78
C ARG A 270 16.10 -6.02 -0.51
N ALA A 271 16.88 -6.19 0.55
CA ALA A 271 18.02 -5.32 0.86
C ALA A 271 19.12 -5.44 -0.19
N GLU A 272 19.47 -6.67 -0.58
CA GLU A 272 20.43 -6.94 -1.66
C GLU A 272 19.99 -6.31 -2.99
N ARG A 273 18.74 -6.54 -3.40
CA ARG A 273 18.18 -5.96 -4.63
C ARG A 273 18.22 -4.42 -4.61
N ALA A 274 17.97 -3.81 -3.44
CA ALA A 274 17.99 -2.36 -3.28
C ALA A 274 19.39 -1.78 -3.06
N GLY A 275 20.45 -2.61 -3.01
CA GLY A 275 21.81 -2.16 -2.70
C GLY A 275 21.95 -1.58 -1.30
N LEU A 276 21.23 -2.12 -0.30
CA LEU A 276 21.15 -1.59 1.05
C LEU A 276 21.66 -2.60 2.09
N ALA A 277 22.31 -2.11 3.15
CA ALA A 277 22.64 -2.84 4.36
C ALA A 277 21.95 -2.18 5.57
N GLY A 278 21.61 -2.97 6.58
CA GLY A 278 20.97 -2.46 7.80
C GLY A 278 21.90 -2.51 9.01
N THR A 279 21.68 -1.60 9.98
CA THR A 279 22.35 -1.65 11.29
C THR A 279 21.42 -2.14 12.40
N GLY A 280 20.09 -2.11 12.20
CA GLY A 280 19.13 -2.47 13.23
C GLY A 280 18.08 -3.45 12.77
N ILE A 281 17.61 -4.30 13.70
CA ILE A 281 16.47 -5.19 13.51
C ILE A 281 15.44 -4.95 14.61
N THR A 282 14.17 -4.95 14.22
CA THR A 282 13.04 -4.89 15.15
C THR A 282 12.10 -6.05 14.86
N LEU A 283 11.79 -6.84 15.89
CA LEU A 283 10.74 -7.85 15.87
C LEU A 283 9.50 -7.26 16.55
N THR A 284 8.37 -7.29 15.87
CA THR A 284 7.08 -6.93 16.45
C THR A 284 6.22 -8.19 16.48
N LEU A 285 6.06 -8.76 17.66
CA LEU A 285 5.26 -9.96 17.90
C LEU A 285 3.82 -9.55 18.15
N ARG A 286 2.87 -10.25 17.51
CA ARG A 286 1.43 -10.02 17.67
C ARG A 286 0.80 -11.21 18.40
N PRO A 287 0.55 -11.11 19.71
CA PRO A 287 -0.10 -12.18 20.47
C PRO A 287 -1.52 -12.48 19.98
N GLU A 288 -2.00 -13.72 20.16
CA GLU A 288 -3.42 -14.12 20.00
C GLU A 288 -4.25 -13.72 21.22
N PRO A 289 -5.59 -13.66 21.09
CA PRO A 289 -6.30 -12.49 20.55
C PRO A 289 -6.25 -11.33 21.54
N GLY A 290 -6.04 -10.12 21.03
CA GLY A 290 -6.18 -8.87 21.80
C GLY A 290 -5.01 -8.51 22.71
N GLY A 291 -3.90 -9.25 22.70
CA GLY A 291 -2.69 -8.90 23.42
C GLY A 291 -1.97 -7.69 22.82
N LYS A 292 -1.29 -6.91 23.67
CA LYS A 292 -0.43 -5.83 23.19
C LYS A 292 0.73 -6.40 22.42
N ALA A 293 1.11 -5.75 21.31
CA ALA A 293 2.30 -6.11 20.54
C ALA A 293 3.55 -6.03 21.41
N ILE A 294 4.41 -7.06 21.31
CA ILE A 294 5.73 -7.08 21.97
C ILE A 294 6.75 -6.62 20.95
N VAL A 295 7.56 -5.66 21.31
CA VAL A 295 8.56 -5.05 20.41
C VAL A 295 9.96 -5.29 20.96
N LEU A 296 10.75 -6.08 20.23
CA LEU A 296 12.13 -6.41 20.55
C LEU A 296 13.04 -5.76 19.52
N LYS A 297 14.16 -5.16 19.96
CA LYS A 297 15.07 -4.43 19.07
C LYS A 297 16.53 -4.76 19.37
N ARG A 298 17.33 -4.77 18.32
CA ARG A 298 18.80 -4.83 18.44
C ARG A 298 19.42 -3.93 17.37
N THR A 299 20.46 -3.21 17.76
CA THR A 299 21.31 -2.44 16.83
C THR A 299 22.72 -3.01 16.86
N LEU A 300 23.30 -3.19 15.68
CA LEU A 300 24.67 -3.64 15.48
C LEU A 300 25.59 -2.43 15.31
N VAL A 301 26.86 -2.61 15.61
CA VAL A 301 27.89 -1.59 15.43
C VAL A 301 28.14 -1.31 13.94
N ALA A 302 28.11 -2.36 13.10
CA ALA A 302 28.34 -2.26 11.66
C ALA A 302 27.08 -2.65 10.89
N ALA A 303 26.85 -1.98 9.75
CA ALA A 303 25.80 -2.37 8.83
C ALA A 303 26.14 -3.70 8.14
N THR A 304 25.13 -4.54 7.93
CA THR A 304 25.30 -5.86 7.30
C THR A 304 24.11 -6.21 6.40
N THR A 305 24.38 -6.99 5.35
CA THR A 305 23.40 -7.73 4.56
C THR A 305 23.31 -9.19 5.00
N GLY A 306 24.18 -9.62 5.93
CA GLY A 306 24.37 -11.01 6.30
C GLY A 306 23.10 -11.64 6.88
N ARG A 307 22.49 -12.56 6.12
CA ARG A 307 21.32 -13.35 6.51
C ARG A 307 21.51 -14.04 7.85
N ASP A 308 22.64 -14.76 8.01
CA ASP A 308 22.91 -15.55 9.21
C ASP A 308 23.13 -14.66 10.44
N THR A 309 23.73 -13.50 10.25
CA THR A 309 23.84 -12.47 11.31
C THR A 309 22.45 -12.04 11.78
N TRP A 310 21.54 -11.72 10.88
CA TRP A 310 20.19 -11.30 11.25
C TRP A 310 19.36 -12.42 11.88
N LEU A 311 19.54 -13.67 11.42
CA LEU A 311 18.91 -14.84 12.04
C LEU A 311 19.41 -15.08 13.46
N ALA A 312 20.72 -14.99 13.68
CA ALA A 312 21.31 -15.13 15.01
C ALA A 312 20.81 -14.06 15.97
N VAL A 313 20.78 -12.78 15.53
CA VAL A 313 20.27 -11.66 16.33
C VAL A 313 18.78 -11.84 16.64
N ALA A 314 17.99 -12.26 15.68
CA ALA A 314 16.55 -12.46 15.87
C ALA A 314 16.26 -13.65 16.81
N ALA A 315 17.03 -14.73 16.70
CA ALA A 315 16.93 -15.89 17.60
C ALA A 315 17.28 -15.51 19.06
N ASP A 316 18.34 -14.73 19.25
CA ASP A 316 18.74 -14.22 20.56
C ASP A 316 17.66 -13.32 21.19
N LEU A 317 17.05 -12.45 20.39
CA LEU A 317 15.92 -11.61 20.85
C LEU A 317 14.71 -12.45 21.28
N LEU A 318 14.39 -13.53 20.56
CA LEU A 318 13.27 -14.41 20.91
C LEU A 318 13.58 -15.27 22.14
N ALA A 319 14.83 -15.73 22.31
CA ALA A 319 15.23 -16.57 23.45
C ALA A 319 15.16 -15.81 24.78
N GLY A 320 15.33 -14.50 24.77
CA GLY A 320 15.24 -13.61 25.96
C GLY A 320 13.83 -13.34 26.44
N GLU A 321 12.80 -13.79 25.71
CA GLU A 321 11.40 -13.47 25.99
C GLU A 321 10.52 -14.72 26.11
N ARG A 322 9.53 -14.64 27.01
CA ARG A 322 8.44 -15.63 27.05
C ARG A 322 7.45 -15.34 25.93
N VAL A 323 7.71 -15.93 24.75
CA VAL A 323 6.87 -15.70 23.57
C VAL A 323 5.50 -16.36 23.76
N PRO A 324 4.38 -15.57 23.82
CA PRO A 324 3.05 -16.13 23.90
C PRO A 324 2.66 -16.79 22.57
N ARG A 325 1.47 -17.40 22.51
CA ARG A 325 0.91 -17.82 21.23
C ARG A 325 0.69 -16.60 20.34
N LEU A 326 1.24 -16.63 19.12
CA LEU A 326 1.23 -15.50 18.20
C LEU A 326 0.20 -15.70 17.09
N ALA A 327 -0.48 -14.63 16.72
CA ALA A 327 -1.22 -14.51 15.48
C ALA A 327 -0.30 -14.27 14.27
N GLY A 328 0.86 -13.69 14.51
CA GLY A 328 1.87 -13.39 13.51
C GLY A 328 2.96 -12.48 14.05
N LEU A 329 3.89 -12.13 13.19
CA LEU A 329 4.96 -11.20 13.52
C LEU A 329 5.39 -10.35 12.33
N ARG A 330 6.10 -9.28 12.65
CA ARG A 330 6.74 -8.37 11.71
C ARG A 330 8.21 -8.28 12.03
N VAL A 331 9.06 -8.34 11.02
CA VAL A 331 10.50 -8.05 11.11
C VAL A 331 10.76 -6.79 10.32
N THR A 332 11.50 -5.85 10.90
CA THR A 332 11.88 -4.59 10.26
C THR A 332 13.38 -4.39 10.38
N LEU A 333 14.05 -4.20 9.25
CA LEU A 333 15.44 -3.71 9.20
C LEU A 333 15.42 -2.19 9.19
N THR A 334 16.28 -1.58 10.00
CA THR A 334 16.40 -0.13 10.18
C THR A 334 17.87 0.31 10.07
N GLY A 335 18.09 1.63 10.04
CA GLY A 335 19.42 2.17 9.86
C GLY A 335 20.01 1.72 8.52
N LEU A 336 19.23 1.83 7.46
CA LEU A 336 19.61 1.40 6.11
C LEU A 336 20.66 2.35 5.55
N LEU A 337 21.71 1.78 5.01
CA LEU A 337 22.81 2.47 4.32
C LEU A 337 23.03 1.85 2.95
N PRO A 338 23.36 2.64 1.91
CA PRO A 338 23.82 2.13 0.63
C PRO A 338 25.06 1.24 0.80
N LEU A 339 25.14 0.14 0.05
CA LEU A 339 26.24 -0.83 0.16
C LEU A 339 27.60 -0.22 -0.13
N ASP A 340 27.68 0.76 -1.01
CA ASP A 340 28.90 1.52 -1.33
C ASP A 340 29.43 2.36 -0.15
N ARG A 341 28.60 2.62 0.85
CA ARG A 341 28.94 3.33 2.09
C ARG A 341 29.22 2.41 3.28
N VAL A 342 29.05 1.10 3.09
CA VAL A 342 29.34 0.13 4.15
C VAL A 342 30.83 -0.14 4.16
N GLN A 343 31.49 0.23 5.26
CA GLN A 343 32.89 -0.06 5.47
C GLN A 343 33.03 -1.58 5.67
N HIS A 344 33.62 -2.27 4.69
CA HIS A 344 34.00 -3.66 4.86
C HIS A 344 35.13 -3.72 5.89
N THR A 345 34.88 -4.41 7.00
CA THR A 345 35.94 -4.74 7.96
C THR A 345 36.98 -5.61 7.24
N LEU A 346 38.21 -5.16 7.20
CA LEU A 346 39.34 -5.83 6.57
C LEU A 346 39.90 -7.00 7.41
N PHE A 347 39.10 -7.53 8.36
CA PHE A 347 39.52 -8.66 9.22
C PHE A 347 38.36 -9.65 9.39
#